data_b60097c0355383506eede4bfedac4000
#
_entry.id   b60097c0355383506eede4bfedac4000
#
_cell.length_a   1.000
_cell.length_b   1.000
_cell.length_c   1.000
_cell.angle_alpha   90.00
_cell.angle_beta   90.00
_cell.angle_gamma   90.00
#
_symmetry.space_group_name_H-M   'P 1'
#
loop_
_entity.id
_entity.type
_entity.pdbx_description
1 polymer ?
#
loop_
_entity_poly.entity_id
_entity_poly.type
_entity_poly.pdbx_seq_one_letter_code
_entity_poly.pdbx_strand_id
1 'polypeptide(L)'
;TQTEQPLKLTGLKKLKSFNKLQFIELPKSIQLDFLLKPIKITTLSDKSDKGVRFDLFERLNTGGIKLSDQEIRSCIFRGDFNDLLKKLSKNTFFLKIVKLPKNSEADGTREELVLRFFAYLNNYELFDHSVVDFLNSYMQEASKRFDYHKNEEIFNEVFKQLSGLRYGIVKSKTRSQTSIILFEAVSVGAALAYKSNKHINISKFYDWVNDKEFSNHITGATNSRKRVLARINYCRDKFLEK
;
A
#
# COMPACT_ATOMS: atom_id res chain seq x y z
N THR A 1 -10.70 10.45 22.14
CA THR A 1 -11.63 11.11 21.22
C THR A 1 -10.93 12.30 20.61
N GLN A 2 -10.35 12.15 19.40
CA GLN A 2 -9.94 13.28 18.59
C GLN A 2 -11.20 14.05 18.23
N THR A 3 -11.30 15.28 18.65
CA THR A 3 -12.31 16.23 18.18
C THR A 3 -12.00 16.54 16.73
N GLU A 4 -12.61 15.79 15.81
CA GLU A 4 -12.56 16.11 14.38
C GLU A 4 -13.13 17.51 14.21
N GLN A 5 -12.37 18.39 13.53
CA GLN A 5 -12.89 19.69 13.18
C GLN A 5 -14.11 19.53 12.25
N PRO A 6 -15.20 20.26 12.48
CA PRO A 6 -16.40 20.16 11.65
C PRO A 6 -16.07 20.41 10.18
N LEU A 7 -16.63 19.59 9.30
CA LEU A 7 -16.46 19.68 7.86
C LEU A 7 -16.95 21.04 7.34
N LYS A 8 -16.11 21.74 6.54
CA LYS A 8 -16.46 22.94 5.83
C LYS A 8 -16.72 22.65 4.36
N LEU A 9 -17.78 23.19 3.81
CA LEU A 9 -18.09 23.08 2.38
C LEU A 9 -17.03 23.78 1.54
N THR A 10 -16.54 23.11 0.48
CA THR A 10 -15.53 23.67 -0.43
C THR A 10 -15.85 23.29 -1.88
N GLY A 11 -15.39 24.10 -2.84
CA GLY A 11 -15.49 23.76 -4.27
C GLY A 11 -16.90 23.89 -4.87
N LEU A 12 -17.85 24.50 -4.18
CA LEU A 12 -19.21 24.69 -4.68
C LEU A 12 -19.21 25.74 -5.80
N LYS A 13 -19.56 25.32 -7.03
CA LYS A 13 -19.60 26.21 -8.23
C LYS A 13 -20.92 26.94 -8.35
N LYS A 14 -22.06 26.30 -8.06
CA LYS A 14 -23.40 26.88 -8.15
C LYS A 14 -23.83 27.60 -6.86
N LEU A 15 -23.51 27.02 -5.70
CA LEU A 15 -23.88 27.56 -4.39
C LEU A 15 -22.67 28.22 -3.72
N LYS A 16 -22.03 29.16 -4.41
CA LYS A 16 -20.75 29.78 -3.99
C LYS A 16 -20.81 30.40 -2.60
N SER A 17 -21.98 30.96 -2.23
CA SER A 17 -22.20 31.56 -0.90
C SER A 17 -22.08 30.60 0.27
N PHE A 18 -22.19 29.29 0.05
CA PHE A 18 -22.05 28.28 1.10
C PHE A 18 -20.62 27.75 1.24
N ASN A 19 -19.69 28.16 0.35
CA ASN A 19 -18.29 27.78 0.54
C ASN A 19 -17.76 28.34 1.87
N LYS A 20 -16.98 27.52 2.57
CA LYS A 20 -16.37 27.71 3.88
C LYS A 20 -17.35 27.62 5.06
N LEU A 21 -18.67 27.48 4.83
CA LEU A 21 -19.64 27.25 5.89
C LEU A 21 -19.61 25.80 6.37
N GLN A 22 -19.88 25.62 7.66
CA GLN A 22 -20.19 24.33 8.27
C GLN A 22 -21.68 24.04 8.14
N PHE A 23 -22.10 22.78 8.35
CA PHE A 23 -23.50 22.37 8.27
C PHE A 23 -24.43 23.23 9.15
N ILE A 24 -24.00 23.53 10.37
CA ILE A 24 -24.76 24.31 11.33
C ILE A 24 -24.95 25.78 10.93
N GLU A 25 -24.08 26.30 10.06
CA GLU A 25 -24.10 27.68 9.56
C GLU A 25 -24.97 27.84 8.32
N LEU A 26 -25.47 26.74 7.73
CA LEU A 26 -26.38 26.78 6.60
C LEU A 26 -27.77 27.28 7.01
N PRO A 27 -28.56 27.87 6.06
CA PRO A 27 -29.98 28.17 6.29
C PRO A 27 -30.76 26.93 6.77
N LYS A 28 -31.68 27.11 7.71
CA LYS A 28 -32.44 26.00 8.32
C LYS A 28 -33.21 25.15 7.30
N SER A 29 -33.71 25.76 6.22
CA SER A 29 -34.34 25.03 5.11
C SER A 29 -33.37 24.06 4.44
N ILE A 30 -32.15 24.50 4.18
CA ILE A 30 -31.10 23.65 3.55
C ILE A 30 -30.66 22.52 4.50
N GLN A 31 -30.54 22.82 5.81
CA GLN A 31 -30.24 21.78 6.79
C GLN A 31 -31.34 20.71 6.81
N LEU A 32 -32.61 21.13 6.78
CA LEU A 32 -33.76 20.25 6.81
C LEU A 32 -33.83 19.40 5.52
N ASP A 33 -33.68 20.04 4.34
CA ASP A 33 -33.62 19.34 3.06
C ASP A 33 -32.53 18.28 3.00
N PHE A 34 -31.37 18.57 3.60
CA PHE A 34 -30.28 17.61 3.70
C PHE A 34 -30.63 16.43 4.62
N LEU A 35 -31.19 16.70 5.80
CA LEU A 35 -31.55 15.67 6.78
C LEU A 35 -32.69 14.76 6.31
N LEU A 36 -33.59 15.29 5.49
CA LEU A 36 -34.73 14.54 4.94
C LEU A 36 -34.38 13.76 3.65
N LYS A 37 -33.16 13.92 3.10
CA LYS A 37 -32.77 13.16 1.90
C LYS A 37 -32.72 11.66 2.19
N PRO A 38 -33.43 10.84 1.40
CA PRO A 38 -33.39 9.41 1.56
C PRO A 38 -32.00 8.85 1.20
N ILE A 39 -31.49 7.95 2.03
CA ILE A 39 -30.28 7.17 1.76
C ILE A 39 -30.70 5.78 1.27
N LYS A 40 -30.38 5.44 0.02
CA LYS A 40 -30.58 4.09 -0.49
C LYS A 40 -29.45 3.19 0.01
N ILE A 41 -29.78 2.17 0.79
CA ILE A 41 -28.84 1.17 1.29
C ILE A 41 -29.00 -0.10 0.46
N THR A 42 -27.91 -0.58 -0.12
CA THR A 42 -27.83 -1.90 -0.76
C THR A 42 -26.91 -2.77 0.06
N THR A 43 -27.44 -3.84 0.62
CA THR A 43 -26.66 -4.82 1.40
C THR A 43 -26.23 -5.97 0.51
N LEU A 44 -24.98 -6.39 0.64
CA LEU A 44 -24.44 -7.58 0.00
C LEU A 44 -24.42 -8.72 1.01
N SER A 45 -24.86 -9.90 0.58
CA SER A 45 -24.79 -11.09 1.41
C SER A 45 -23.34 -11.51 1.65
N ASP A 46 -23.02 -11.97 2.88
CA ASP A 46 -21.71 -12.54 3.21
C ASP A 46 -21.40 -13.83 2.41
N LYS A 47 -22.43 -14.44 1.82
CA LYS A 47 -22.31 -15.62 0.94
C LYS A 47 -21.94 -15.27 -0.49
N SER A 48 -21.93 -13.97 -0.88
CA SER A 48 -21.53 -13.56 -2.22
C SER A 48 -20.05 -13.86 -2.47
N ASP A 49 -19.73 -14.34 -3.66
CA ASP A 49 -18.34 -14.53 -4.08
C ASP A 49 -17.55 -13.23 -3.95
N LYS A 50 -16.31 -13.32 -3.50
CA LYS A 50 -15.43 -12.17 -3.33
C LYS A 50 -15.12 -11.47 -4.67
N GLY A 51 -15.05 -12.20 -5.79
CA GLY A 51 -14.94 -11.64 -7.13
C GLY A 51 -16.11 -10.73 -7.48
N VAL A 52 -17.34 -11.19 -7.22
CA VAL A 52 -18.57 -10.39 -7.42
C VAL A 52 -18.56 -9.14 -6.56
N ARG A 53 -18.01 -9.19 -5.34
CA ARG A 53 -17.87 -8.01 -4.47
C ARG A 53 -16.89 -7.00 -5.07
N PHE A 54 -15.76 -7.46 -5.63
CA PHE A 54 -14.80 -6.58 -6.30
C PHE A 54 -15.44 -5.85 -7.49
N ASP A 55 -16.07 -6.59 -8.40
CA ASP A 55 -16.75 -6.04 -9.57
C ASP A 55 -17.81 -5.00 -9.19
N LEU A 56 -18.56 -5.28 -8.13
CA LEU A 56 -19.59 -4.38 -7.66
C LEU A 56 -18.98 -3.10 -7.07
N PHE A 57 -17.93 -3.22 -6.24
CA PHE A 57 -17.24 -2.05 -5.68
C PHE A 57 -16.61 -1.19 -6.78
N GLU A 58 -15.98 -1.78 -7.81
CA GLU A 58 -15.48 -1.02 -8.95
C GLU A 58 -16.58 -0.25 -9.67
N ARG A 59 -17.73 -0.89 -9.94
CA ARG A 59 -18.87 -0.23 -10.61
C ARG A 59 -19.50 0.87 -9.78
N LEU A 60 -19.63 0.68 -8.46
CA LEU A 60 -20.19 1.68 -7.55
C LEU A 60 -19.22 2.85 -7.30
N ASN A 61 -17.93 2.62 -7.49
CA ASN A 61 -16.87 3.58 -7.23
C ASN A 61 -16.76 4.70 -8.30
N THR A 62 -17.75 4.81 -9.20
CA THR A 62 -17.75 5.77 -10.31
C THR A 62 -18.42 7.11 -9.99
N GLY A 63 -19.12 7.22 -8.86
CA GLY A 63 -20.02 8.36 -8.56
C GLY A 63 -19.49 9.41 -7.57
N GLY A 64 -18.25 9.29 -7.06
CA GLY A 64 -17.73 10.17 -6.02
C GLY A 64 -16.20 10.24 -6.01
N ILE A 65 -15.60 10.36 -4.81
CA ILE A 65 -14.15 10.18 -4.63
C ILE A 65 -13.85 8.70 -4.82
N LYS A 66 -13.06 8.38 -5.86
CA LYS A 66 -12.73 7.01 -6.21
C LYS A 66 -11.88 6.37 -5.10
N LEU A 67 -12.32 5.24 -4.57
CA LEU A 67 -11.52 4.43 -3.65
C LEU A 67 -10.33 3.81 -4.40
N SER A 68 -9.20 3.69 -3.72
CA SER A 68 -8.05 2.93 -4.21
C SER A 68 -8.33 1.42 -4.16
N ASP A 69 -7.57 0.64 -4.94
CA ASP A 69 -7.66 -0.82 -4.92
C ASP A 69 -7.43 -1.37 -3.51
N GLN A 70 -6.57 -0.73 -2.71
CA GLN A 70 -6.32 -1.17 -1.34
C GLN A 70 -7.47 -0.86 -0.38
N GLU A 71 -8.13 0.26 -0.55
CA GLU A 71 -9.35 0.57 0.22
C GLU A 71 -10.45 -0.44 -0.09
N ILE A 72 -10.62 -0.82 -1.36
CA ILE A 72 -11.55 -1.88 -1.78
C ILE A 72 -11.18 -3.21 -1.13
N ARG A 73 -9.89 -3.62 -1.20
CA ARG A 73 -9.42 -4.85 -0.54
C ARG A 73 -9.69 -4.82 0.96
N SER A 74 -9.44 -3.71 1.63
CA SER A 74 -9.67 -3.55 3.07
C SER A 74 -11.14 -3.67 3.47
N CYS A 75 -12.06 -3.30 2.57
CA CYS A 75 -13.49 -3.50 2.76
C CYS A 75 -13.92 -4.97 2.61
N ILE A 76 -13.34 -5.68 1.62
CA ILE A 76 -13.74 -7.04 1.24
C ILE A 76 -13.09 -8.09 2.14
N PHE A 77 -11.81 -7.92 2.48
CA PHE A 77 -11.01 -8.86 3.28
C PHE A 77 -10.80 -8.34 4.71
N ARG A 78 -11.89 -8.17 5.45
CA ARG A 78 -11.81 -7.82 6.88
C ARG A 78 -11.28 -9.00 7.70
N GLY A 79 -10.60 -8.70 8.80
CA GLY A 79 -10.07 -9.68 9.75
C GLY A 79 -8.58 -9.52 10.01
N ASP A 80 -7.99 -10.48 10.73
CA ASP A 80 -6.68 -10.40 11.36
C ASP A 80 -5.55 -10.04 10.38
N PHE A 81 -5.58 -10.56 9.15
CA PHE A 81 -4.55 -10.24 8.16
C PHE A 81 -4.62 -8.77 7.72
N ASN A 82 -5.83 -8.25 7.46
CA ASN A 82 -6.00 -6.83 7.13
C ASN A 82 -5.59 -5.92 8.31
N ASP A 83 -5.87 -6.33 9.53
CA ASP A 83 -5.49 -5.59 10.73
C ASP A 83 -3.97 -5.63 10.96
N LEU A 84 -3.29 -6.73 10.62
CA LEU A 84 -1.83 -6.79 10.57
C LEU A 84 -1.26 -5.80 9.54
N LEU A 85 -1.81 -5.72 8.33
CA LEU A 85 -1.37 -4.73 7.33
C LEU A 85 -1.46 -3.31 7.87
N LYS A 86 -2.58 -2.94 8.50
CA LYS A 86 -2.77 -1.64 9.15
C LYS A 86 -1.80 -1.39 10.31
N LYS A 87 -1.50 -2.42 11.11
CA LYS A 87 -0.51 -2.34 12.19
C LYS A 87 0.88 -2.07 11.64
N LEU A 88 1.31 -2.85 10.67
CA LEU A 88 2.66 -2.78 10.11
C LEU A 88 2.88 -1.54 9.23
N SER A 89 1.83 -1.01 8.61
CA SER A 89 1.89 0.27 7.87
C SER A 89 2.29 1.46 8.76
N LYS A 90 2.13 1.32 10.08
CA LYS A 90 2.51 2.31 11.11
C LYS A 90 3.83 1.98 11.81
N ASN A 91 4.55 0.93 11.38
CA ASN A 91 5.84 0.56 11.96
C ASN A 91 6.85 1.69 11.79
N THR A 92 7.56 2.06 12.87
CA THR A 92 8.46 3.21 12.91
C THR A 92 9.65 3.07 11.95
N PHE A 93 10.22 1.87 11.81
CA PHE A 93 11.32 1.62 10.87
C PHE A 93 10.85 1.71 9.42
N PHE A 94 9.66 1.15 9.12
CA PHE A 94 9.03 1.28 7.81
C PHE A 94 8.78 2.75 7.44
N LEU A 95 8.16 3.52 8.33
CA LEU A 95 7.88 4.95 8.12
C LEU A 95 9.15 5.79 7.92
N LYS A 96 10.25 5.43 8.59
CA LYS A 96 11.53 6.12 8.48
C LYS A 96 12.12 6.04 7.07
N ILE A 97 11.97 4.91 6.40
CA ILE A 97 12.68 4.62 5.14
C ILE A 97 11.81 4.63 3.89
N VAL A 98 10.49 4.49 4.04
CA VAL A 98 9.52 4.57 2.94
C VAL A 98 8.94 5.97 2.86
N LYS A 99 9.37 6.72 1.87
CA LYS A 99 8.99 8.13 1.68
C LYS A 99 7.87 8.23 0.65
N LEU A 100 6.68 8.55 1.12
CA LEU A 100 5.50 8.73 0.27
C LEU A 100 5.11 10.21 0.17
N PRO A 101 4.39 10.61 -0.90
CA PRO A 101 3.76 11.91 -0.99
C PRO A 101 2.76 12.11 0.17
N LYS A 102 2.57 13.35 0.63
CA LYS A 102 1.63 13.65 1.72
C LYS A 102 0.21 13.17 1.45
N ASN A 103 -0.22 13.17 0.20
CA ASN A 103 -1.57 12.73 -0.19
C ASN A 103 -1.78 11.21 -0.10
N SER A 104 -0.70 10.42 -0.04
CA SER A 104 -0.75 8.95 0.07
C SER A 104 -0.88 8.46 1.52
N GLU A 105 -1.17 9.34 2.48
CA GLU A 105 -1.33 8.95 3.88
C GLU A 105 -2.74 8.43 4.19
N ALA A 106 -3.72 8.83 3.38
CA ALA A 106 -5.14 8.54 3.62
C ALA A 106 -5.76 7.53 2.63
N ASP A 107 -5.03 7.10 1.60
CA ASP A 107 -5.53 6.28 0.49
C ASP A 107 -5.18 4.78 0.58
N GLY A 108 -4.67 4.34 1.72
CA GLY A 108 -4.26 2.93 1.91
C GLY A 108 -2.95 2.53 1.23
N THR A 109 -2.19 3.48 0.65
CA THR A 109 -0.93 3.17 -0.05
C THR A 109 0.09 2.47 0.86
N ARG A 110 0.18 2.84 2.14
CA ARG A 110 1.12 2.19 3.08
C ARG A 110 0.74 0.75 3.36
N GLU A 111 -0.54 0.48 3.54
CA GLU A 111 -1.09 -0.86 3.72
C GLU A 111 -0.86 -1.72 2.47
N GLU A 112 -1.02 -1.13 1.27
CA GLU A 112 -0.71 -1.82 0.02
C GLU A 112 0.77 -2.18 -0.10
N LEU A 113 1.68 -1.31 0.31
CA LEU A 113 3.11 -1.62 0.32
C LEU A 113 3.44 -2.78 1.25
N VAL A 114 2.82 -2.84 2.43
CA VAL A 114 2.97 -3.99 3.35
C VAL A 114 2.40 -5.27 2.72
N LEU A 115 1.24 -5.19 2.07
CA LEU A 115 0.66 -6.32 1.34
C LEU A 115 1.60 -6.79 0.21
N ARG A 116 2.15 -5.87 -0.58
CA ARG A 116 3.13 -6.17 -1.64
C ARG A 116 4.37 -6.86 -1.08
N PHE A 117 4.88 -6.39 0.06
CA PHE A 117 6.01 -7.03 0.72
C PHE A 117 5.72 -8.50 1.00
N PHE A 118 4.61 -8.84 1.64
CA PHE A 118 4.28 -10.23 1.96
C PHE A 118 3.93 -11.06 0.73
N ALA A 119 3.18 -10.49 -0.21
CA ALA A 119 2.79 -11.20 -1.43
C ALA A 119 4.01 -11.59 -2.25
N TYR A 120 4.94 -10.67 -2.47
CA TYR A 120 6.17 -11.00 -3.20
C TYR A 120 7.15 -11.83 -2.37
N LEU A 121 7.28 -11.62 -1.05
CA LEU A 121 8.16 -12.44 -0.21
C LEU A 121 7.78 -13.92 -0.23
N ASN A 122 6.49 -14.22 -0.26
CA ASN A 122 6.00 -15.59 -0.18
C ASN A 122 5.72 -16.20 -1.55
N ASN A 123 5.32 -15.41 -2.55
CA ASN A 123 4.77 -15.92 -3.81
C ASN A 123 5.36 -15.23 -5.07
N TYR A 124 6.51 -14.52 -5.02
CA TYR A 124 7.02 -13.76 -6.18
C TYR A 124 7.30 -14.64 -7.40
N GLU A 125 7.62 -15.91 -7.21
CA GLU A 125 7.83 -16.88 -8.30
C GLU A 125 6.54 -17.23 -9.03
N LEU A 126 5.38 -17.04 -8.39
CA LEU A 126 4.05 -17.27 -8.95
C LEU A 126 3.48 -16.02 -9.65
N PHE A 127 4.19 -14.88 -9.55
CA PHE A 127 3.75 -13.65 -10.22
C PHE A 127 3.76 -13.86 -11.76
N ASP A 128 2.66 -13.47 -12.41
CA ASP A 128 2.56 -13.54 -13.87
C ASP A 128 2.70 -12.13 -14.49
N HIS A 129 1.61 -11.33 -14.52
CA HIS A 129 1.65 -10.00 -15.13
C HIS A 129 0.72 -8.97 -14.44
N SER A 130 -0.36 -9.42 -13.83
CA SER A 130 -1.34 -8.54 -13.16
C SER A 130 -1.02 -8.38 -11.68
N VAL A 131 -0.59 -7.19 -11.29
CA VAL A 131 -0.34 -6.87 -9.87
C VAL A 131 -1.64 -6.91 -9.08
N VAL A 132 -2.73 -6.41 -9.65
CA VAL A 132 -4.04 -6.36 -8.97
C VAL A 132 -4.51 -7.77 -8.64
N ASP A 133 -4.53 -8.67 -9.63
CA ASP A 133 -4.96 -10.05 -9.43
C ASP A 133 -4.04 -10.83 -8.48
N PHE A 134 -2.73 -10.60 -8.59
CA PHE A 134 -1.73 -11.19 -7.70
C PHE A 134 -1.97 -10.80 -6.23
N LEU A 135 -2.19 -9.51 -5.96
CA LEU A 135 -2.44 -9.02 -4.61
C LEU A 135 -3.81 -9.47 -4.09
N ASN A 136 -4.83 -9.50 -4.95
CA ASN A 136 -6.17 -9.98 -4.58
C ASN A 136 -6.16 -11.47 -4.19
N SER A 137 -5.49 -12.29 -5.01
CA SER A 137 -5.34 -13.73 -4.77
C SER A 137 -4.55 -13.99 -3.48
N TYR A 138 -3.42 -13.27 -3.30
CA TYR A 138 -2.63 -13.40 -2.09
C TYR A 138 -3.40 -12.96 -0.84
N MET A 139 -4.14 -11.85 -0.89
CA MET A 139 -4.95 -11.38 0.23
C MET A 139 -6.06 -12.39 0.60
N GLN A 140 -6.65 -13.03 -0.40
CA GLN A 140 -7.65 -14.09 -0.19
C GLN A 140 -7.04 -15.32 0.49
N GLU A 141 -5.85 -15.73 0.09
CA GLU A 141 -5.13 -16.87 0.68
C GLU A 141 -4.68 -16.55 2.11
N ALA A 142 -4.01 -15.43 2.31
CA ALA A 142 -3.50 -14.99 3.61
C ALA A 142 -4.61 -14.74 4.64
N SER A 143 -5.79 -14.30 4.21
CA SER A 143 -6.96 -14.16 5.10
C SER A 143 -7.47 -15.49 5.66
N LYS A 144 -7.12 -16.62 5.02
CA LYS A 144 -7.50 -17.97 5.49
C LYS A 144 -6.39 -18.64 6.26
N ARG A 145 -5.15 -18.43 5.83
CA ARG A 145 -3.96 -19.09 6.39
C ARG A 145 -2.74 -18.20 6.25
N PHE A 146 -2.23 -17.72 7.36
CA PHE A 146 -1.04 -16.88 7.42
C PHE A 146 -0.26 -17.16 8.71
N ASP A 147 1.04 -17.32 8.61
CA ASP A 147 1.93 -17.45 9.76
C ASP A 147 2.31 -16.05 10.28
N TYR A 148 1.46 -15.53 11.17
CA TYR A 148 1.58 -14.17 11.72
C TYR A 148 2.92 -13.94 12.41
N HIS A 149 3.30 -14.85 13.31
CA HIS A 149 4.50 -14.69 14.12
C HIS A 149 5.76 -14.60 13.25
N LYS A 150 5.96 -15.59 12.39
CA LYS A 150 7.14 -15.66 11.52
C LYS A 150 7.24 -14.48 10.54
N ASN A 151 6.13 -14.12 9.90
CA ASN A 151 6.14 -13.05 8.90
C ASN A 151 6.27 -11.67 9.54
N GLU A 152 5.66 -11.43 10.71
CA GLU A 152 5.81 -10.18 11.45
C GLU A 152 7.25 -10.02 11.96
N GLU A 153 7.88 -11.09 12.46
CA GLU A 153 9.30 -11.09 12.84
C GLU A 153 10.19 -10.70 11.64
N ILE A 154 10.01 -11.35 10.48
CA ILE A 154 10.79 -11.05 9.28
C ILE A 154 10.60 -9.58 8.88
N PHE A 155 9.37 -9.08 8.87
CA PHE A 155 9.10 -7.69 8.54
C PHE A 155 9.86 -6.74 9.48
N ASN A 156 9.70 -6.92 10.79
CA ASN A 156 10.30 -6.05 11.79
C ASN A 156 11.84 -6.04 11.70
N GLU A 157 12.46 -7.21 11.61
CA GLU A 157 13.92 -7.30 11.55
C GLU A 157 14.49 -6.74 10.24
N VAL A 158 13.86 -7.01 9.11
CA VAL A 158 14.27 -6.46 7.81
C VAL A 158 14.17 -4.94 7.80
N PHE A 159 13.03 -4.38 8.21
CA PHE A 159 12.86 -2.93 8.22
C PHE A 159 13.74 -2.24 9.27
N LYS A 160 14.03 -2.89 10.39
CA LYS A 160 15.00 -2.43 11.38
C LYS A 160 16.41 -2.33 10.76
N GLN A 161 16.88 -3.35 10.06
CA GLN A 161 18.18 -3.29 9.38
C GLN A 161 18.20 -2.26 8.25
N LEU A 162 17.17 -2.24 7.40
CA LEU A 162 17.04 -1.24 6.33
C LEU A 162 16.93 0.20 6.89
N SER A 163 16.50 0.39 8.14
CA SER A 163 16.42 1.72 8.76
C SER A 163 17.77 2.42 8.94
N GLY A 164 18.88 1.70 8.74
CA GLY A 164 20.22 2.25 8.61
C GLY A 164 20.49 3.01 7.31
N LEU A 165 19.61 2.87 6.29
CA LEU A 165 19.75 3.62 5.04
C LEU A 165 19.54 5.11 5.27
N ARG A 166 20.61 5.90 5.06
CA ARG A 166 20.67 7.34 5.38
C ARG A 166 19.54 8.16 4.75
N TYR A 167 19.15 7.84 3.52
CA TYR A 167 18.11 8.58 2.78
C TYR A 167 16.81 7.77 2.62
N GLY A 168 16.74 6.55 3.17
CA GLY A 168 15.64 5.60 2.97
C GLY A 168 15.73 4.87 1.64
N ILE A 169 14.65 4.20 1.25
CA ILE A 169 14.58 3.43 -0.01
C ILE A 169 14.35 4.39 -1.18
N VAL A 170 15.42 5.08 -1.57
CA VAL A 170 15.46 6.02 -2.71
C VAL A 170 16.79 5.87 -3.46
N LYS A 171 16.83 6.25 -4.73
CA LYS A 171 18.06 6.16 -5.54
C LYS A 171 19.14 7.16 -5.12
N SER A 172 18.77 8.33 -4.62
CA SER A 172 19.72 9.37 -4.23
C SER A 172 19.12 10.34 -3.21
N LYS A 173 19.96 11.18 -2.60
CA LYS A 173 19.53 12.24 -1.66
C LYS A 173 18.51 13.21 -2.27
N THR A 174 18.58 13.46 -3.57
CA THR A 174 17.70 14.40 -4.27
C THR A 174 16.32 13.81 -4.58
N ARG A 175 16.16 12.50 -4.49
CA ARG A 175 14.86 11.83 -4.66
C ARG A 175 14.09 11.83 -3.34
N SER A 176 12.97 12.54 -3.33
CA SER A 176 12.14 12.70 -2.13
C SER A 176 11.13 11.57 -1.91
N GLN A 177 10.95 10.67 -2.89
CA GLN A 177 9.90 9.65 -2.85
C GLN A 177 10.44 8.27 -3.20
N THR A 178 9.93 7.27 -2.47
CA THR A 178 10.15 5.85 -2.74
C THR A 178 9.20 5.41 -3.85
N SER A 179 9.73 4.93 -5.00
CA SER A 179 8.86 4.32 -6.01
C SER A 179 8.42 2.92 -5.57
N ILE A 180 7.20 2.53 -5.93
CA ILE A 180 6.63 1.22 -5.58
C ILE A 180 7.54 0.07 -6.05
N ILE A 181 8.04 0.15 -7.29
CA ILE A 181 8.90 -0.89 -7.87
C ILE A 181 10.23 -1.01 -7.13
N LEU A 182 10.82 0.12 -6.74
CA LEU A 182 12.04 0.13 -5.94
C LEU A 182 11.79 -0.45 -4.55
N PHE A 183 10.67 -0.09 -3.92
CA PHE A 183 10.25 -0.65 -2.64
C PHE A 183 10.13 -2.17 -2.71
N GLU A 184 9.40 -2.70 -3.70
CA GLU A 184 9.24 -4.15 -3.90
C GLU A 184 10.59 -4.85 -4.04
N ALA A 185 11.44 -4.38 -4.94
CA ALA A 185 12.74 -4.99 -5.20
C ALA A 185 13.63 -5.02 -3.94
N VAL A 186 13.75 -3.85 -3.29
CA VAL A 186 14.64 -3.68 -2.13
C VAL A 186 14.12 -4.40 -0.91
N SER A 187 12.85 -4.22 -0.55
CA SER A 187 12.32 -4.80 0.69
C SER A 187 12.22 -6.32 0.61
N VAL A 188 11.77 -6.85 -0.53
CA VAL A 188 11.66 -8.32 -0.72
C VAL A 188 13.04 -8.95 -0.90
N GLY A 189 13.95 -8.34 -1.66
CA GLY A 189 15.33 -8.79 -1.78
C GLY A 189 16.04 -8.84 -0.44
N ALA A 190 15.88 -7.78 0.38
CA ALA A 190 16.40 -7.74 1.76
C ALA A 190 15.80 -8.86 2.63
N ALA A 191 14.50 -9.13 2.52
CA ALA A 191 13.85 -10.19 3.28
C ALA A 191 14.33 -11.59 2.88
N LEU A 192 14.57 -11.83 1.59
CA LEU A 192 15.15 -13.09 1.10
C LEU A 192 16.59 -13.25 1.60
N ALA A 193 17.41 -12.20 1.56
CA ALA A 193 18.76 -12.20 2.10
C ALA A 193 18.75 -12.46 3.62
N TYR A 194 17.87 -11.79 4.38
CA TYR A 194 17.70 -12.02 5.82
C TYR A 194 17.27 -13.46 6.14
N LYS A 195 16.38 -14.06 5.35
CA LYS A 195 16.00 -15.47 5.54
C LYS A 195 17.20 -16.42 5.41
N SER A 196 18.17 -16.08 4.55
CA SER A 196 19.36 -16.89 4.31
C SER A 196 20.46 -16.67 5.37
N ASN A 197 20.70 -15.42 5.77
CA ASN A 197 21.89 -15.06 6.57
C ASN A 197 21.60 -14.28 7.87
N LYS A 198 20.31 -13.97 8.18
CA LYS A 198 19.89 -13.15 9.34
C LYS A 198 20.52 -11.73 9.39
N HIS A 199 21.36 -11.38 8.43
CA HIS A 199 22.00 -10.09 8.28
C HIS A 199 21.99 -9.65 6.83
N ILE A 200 21.78 -8.33 6.60
CA ILE A 200 21.80 -7.72 5.28
C ILE A 200 22.88 -6.62 5.23
N ASN A 201 23.66 -6.61 4.16
CA ASN A 201 24.67 -5.56 3.96
C ASN A 201 24.07 -4.37 3.23
N ILE A 202 23.93 -3.24 3.93
CA ILE A 202 23.38 -2.00 3.36
C ILE A 202 24.47 -0.97 2.97
N SER A 203 25.74 -1.26 3.21
CA SER A 203 26.85 -0.29 3.09
C SER A 203 26.97 0.30 1.68
N LYS A 204 26.81 -0.52 0.64
CA LYS A 204 26.92 -0.12 -0.77
C LYS A 204 25.57 0.12 -1.46
N PHE A 205 24.48 0.29 -0.67
CA PHE A 205 23.13 0.41 -1.22
C PHE A 205 23.01 1.50 -2.28
N TYR A 206 23.52 2.71 -1.99
CA TYR A 206 23.40 3.86 -2.90
C TYR A 206 24.33 3.78 -4.13
N ASP A 207 25.28 2.86 -4.13
CA ASP A 207 26.12 2.57 -5.29
C ASP A 207 25.35 1.65 -6.25
N TRP A 208 25.04 0.42 -5.81
CA TRP A 208 24.43 -0.57 -6.68
C TRP A 208 22.96 -0.28 -7.07
N VAL A 209 22.20 0.50 -6.28
CA VAL A 209 20.83 0.90 -6.65
C VAL A 209 20.79 1.80 -7.89
N ASN A 210 21.94 2.38 -8.26
CA ASN A 210 22.14 3.20 -9.45
C ASN A 210 22.81 2.46 -10.60
N ASP A 211 23.20 1.19 -10.43
CA ASP A 211 23.80 0.40 -11.48
C ASP A 211 22.89 0.31 -12.71
N LYS A 212 23.54 0.29 -13.89
CA LYS A 212 22.83 0.16 -15.16
C LYS A 212 22.03 -1.14 -15.25
N GLU A 213 22.58 -2.23 -14.73
CA GLU A 213 21.91 -3.53 -14.66
C GLU A 213 20.61 -3.44 -13.86
N PHE A 214 20.67 -2.95 -12.61
CA PHE A 214 19.49 -2.76 -11.79
C PHE A 214 18.46 -1.82 -12.43
N SER A 215 18.96 -0.71 -13.02
CA SER A 215 18.10 0.26 -13.70
C SER A 215 17.30 -0.39 -14.85
N ASN A 216 17.89 -1.33 -15.59
CA ASN A 216 17.20 -2.08 -16.64
C ASN A 216 16.04 -2.95 -16.10
N HIS A 217 16.11 -3.41 -14.85
CA HIS A 217 15.07 -4.23 -14.24
C HIS A 217 13.89 -3.43 -13.69
N ILE A 218 14.07 -2.13 -13.44
CA ILE A 218 13.06 -1.26 -12.81
C ILE A 218 12.53 -0.15 -13.73
N THR A 219 12.88 -0.17 -15.02
CA THR A 219 12.42 0.80 -16.03
C THR A 219 11.71 0.09 -17.20
N GLY A 220 10.80 0.79 -17.87
CA GLY A 220 10.01 0.25 -18.99
C GLY A 220 8.87 -0.68 -18.52
N ALA A 221 8.62 -1.78 -19.21
CA ALA A 221 7.55 -2.74 -18.89
C ALA A 221 7.92 -3.58 -17.65
N THR A 222 7.78 -2.99 -16.46
CA THR A 222 8.28 -3.51 -15.18
C THR A 222 7.47 -4.65 -14.60
N ASN A 223 6.24 -4.89 -15.07
CA ASN A 223 5.31 -5.88 -14.54
C ASN A 223 5.35 -7.21 -15.30
N SER A 224 6.44 -7.53 -16.00
CA SER A 224 6.65 -8.89 -16.53
C SER A 224 7.28 -9.77 -15.44
N ARG A 225 6.88 -11.05 -15.40
CA ARG A 225 7.44 -12.04 -14.46
C ARG A 225 8.98 -12.03 -14.45
N LYS A 226 9.60 -12.05 -15.64
CA LYS A 226 11.06 -12.02 -15.79
C LYS A 226 11.70 -10.83 -15.06
N ARG A 227 11.12 -9.63 -15.16
CA ARG A 227 11.65 -8.42 -14.53
C ARG A 227 11.41 -8.38 -13.03
N VAL A 228 10.26 -8.87 -12.57
CA VAL A 228 9.98 -9.00 -11.14
C VAL A 228 11.01 -9.92 -10.48
N LEU A 229 11.21 -11.12 -11.03
CA LEU A 229 12.21 -12.08 -10.53
C LEU A 229 13.62 -11.47 -10.56
N ALA A 230 14.01 -10.85 -11.68
CA ALA A 230 15.34 -10.29 -11.85
C ALA A 230 15.64 -9.19 -10.81
N ARG A 231 14.72 -8.21 -10.62
CA ARG A 231 14.95 -7.12 -9.67
C ARG A 231 15.02 -7.57 -8.21
N ILE A 232 14.17 -8.55 -7.83
CA ILE A 232 14.15 -9.08 -6.47
C ILE A 232 15.42 -9.88 -6.19
N ASN A 233 15.80 -10.79 -7.10
CA ASN A 233 17.01 -11.60 -6.96
C ASN A 233 18.27 -10.73 -6.97
N TYR A 234 18.35 -9.73 -7.86
CA TYR A 234 19.46 -8.78 -7.88
C TYR A 234 19.63 -8.11 -6.50
N CYS A 235 18.56 -7.57 -5.93
CA CYS A 235 18.66 -6.95 -4.61
C CYS A 235 19.03 -7.95 -3.51
N ARG A 236 18.49 -9.18 -3.54
CA ARG A 236 18.87 -10.25 -2.61
C ARG A 236 20.38 -10.49 -2.66
N ASP A 237 20.93 -10.67 -3.85
CA ASP A 237 22.34 -11.01 -4.04
C ASP A 237 23.25 -9.87 -3.57
N LYS A 238 22.88 -8.61 -3.87
CA LYS A 238 23.57 -7.40 -3.39
C LYS A 238 23.56 -7.26 -1.86
N PHE A 239 22.47 -7.63 -1.20
CA PHE A 239 22.42 -7.62 0.27
C PHE A 239 23.21 -8.77 0.93
N LEU A 240 23.54 -9.82 0.19
CA LEU A 240 24.38 -10.93 0.64
C LEU A 240 25.88 -10.72 0.38
N GLU A 241 26.26 -9.79 -0.51
CA GLU A 241 27.65 -9.44 -0.76
C GLU A 241 28.32 -8.90 0.52
N LYS A 242 29.58 -9.35 0.79
CA LYS A 242 30.38 -8.92 1.96
C LYS A 242 31.05 -7.56 1.75
#